data_c761b1de7b5227008cc10d781756cdae
#
_entry.id   c761b1de7b5227008cc10d781756cdae
#
_cell.length_a   1.000
_cell.length_b   1.000
_cell.length_c   1.000
_cell.angle_alpha   90.00
_cell.angle_beta   90.00
_cell.angle_gamma   90.00
#
_symmetry.space_group_name_H-M   'P 1'
#
loop_
_entity.id
_entity.type
_entity.pdbx_description
1 polymer ?
#
loop_
_entity_poly.entity_id
_entity_poly.type
_entity_poly.pdbx_seq_one_letter_code
_entity_poly.pdbx_strand_id
1 'polypeptide(L)'
;GVEVPHRTLNGKLLISELLGVSYIEVVGNYLLAFTPKLNNLFHIYDANGKYITEIGIKGNGPNDFVNCKPTGQSCVNKGVCNIWINDVSSAELKRIDLNESIRMGRCIIDKRLPVIPMSANSFYMNDSVAMQEVLTENNYKWVSSSNGRILTEDPCYKIKMSSPYSCYSNISRIDECENLIVSAMHYINQINFYNYKTGKRFSACVGSITASQNILDKETGLSKWVYYADLQVTDKNIYALYLNQDYKDAYEKKKKVELHVFGKDGTLHEILSFDQYIIGISVDMSHGILYGLSYD
;
A
#
# COMPACT_ATOMS: atom_id res chain seq x y z
N GLY A 1 15.19 5.56 -27.73
CA GLY A 1 14.39 5.68 -26.50
C GLY A 1 14.87 6.88 -25.69
N VAL A 2 14.00 7.58 -25.01
CA VAL A 2 14.40 8.64 -24.08
C VAL A 2 15.12 7.97 -22.92
N GLU A 3 16.32 8.42 -22.59
CA GLU A 3 17.08 7.92 -21.44
C GLU A 3 16.39 8.40 -20.16
N VAL A 4 16.00 7.45 -19.31
CA VAL A 4 15.34 7.76 -18.04
C VAL A 4 16.41 8.17 -17.03
N PRO A 5 16.28 9.33 -16.35
CA PRO A 5 17.20 9.76 -15.31
C PRO A 5 17.36 8.72 -14.21
N HIS A 6 18.58 8.48 -13.78
CA HIS A 6 18.92 7.53 -12.72
C HIS A 6 19.77 8.24 -11.66
N ARG A 7 19.31 8.24 -10.41
CA ARG A 7 20.00 8.83 -9.26
C ARG A 7 20.15 7.84 -8.12
N THR A 8 21.22 7.98 -7.34
CA THR A 8 21.40 7.26 -6.08
C THR A 8 21.07 8.17 -4.89
N LEU A 9 20.23 7.69 -3.99
CA LEU A 9 19.91 8.35 -2.73
C LEU A 9 20.67 7.68 -1.59
N ASN A 10 21.25 8.51 -0.72
CA ASN A 10 21.91 8.06 0.51
C ASN A 10 20.99 8.32 1.69
N GLY A 11 20.73 7.29 2.46
CA GLY A 11 19.84 7.36 3.62
C GLY A 11 20.56 7.73 4.91
N LYS A 12 19.80 8.32 5.83
CA LYS A 12 20.22 8.53 7.22
C LYS A 12 19.29 7.73 8.11
N LEU A 13 19.85 6.92 9.02
CA LEU A 13 19.06 6.20 10.03
C LEU A 13 18.30 7.21 10.91
N LEU A 14 17.01 7.04 11.01
CA LEU A 14 16.12 7.91 11.77
C LEU A 14 15.62 7.24 13.05
N ILE A 15 15.16 5.99 12.94
CA ILE A 15 14.61 5.19 14.05
C ILE A 15 15.19 3.78 13.94
N SER A 16 15.79 3.27 15.01
CA SER A 16 16.39 1.94 15.06
C SER A 16 15.77 1.00 16.11
N GLU A 17 14.92 1.53 16.99
CA GLU A 17 14.48 0.80 18.18
C GLU A 17 13.17 0.02 17.98
N LEU A 18 12.45 0.28 16.87
CA LEU A 18 11.16 -0.35 16.61
C LEU A 18 11.31 -1.56 15.72
N LEU A 19 11.01 -2.74 16.24
CA LEU A 19 11.06 -4.01 15.51
C LEU A 19 9.69 -4.40 14.94
N GLY A 20 9.70 -5.15 13.85
CA GLY A 20 8.49 -5.74 13.27
C GLY A 20 7.58 -4.76 12.53
N VAL A 21 8.11 -3.63 12.13
CA VAL A 21 7.40 -2.68 11.26
C VAL A 21 7.15 -3.32 9.90
N SER A 22 5.93 -3.27 9.43
CA SER A 22 5.54 -3.79 8.11
C SER A 22 5.04 -2.71 7.14
N TYR A 23 4.80 -1.50 7.64
CA TYR A 23 4.31 -0.38 6.85
C TYR A 23 4.66 0.94 7.54
N ILE A 24 4.97 1.96 6.74
CA ILE A 24 5.18 3.32 7.20
C ILE A 24 4.36 4.30 6.38
N GLU A 25 3.88 5.37 7.00
CA GLU A 25 3.13 6.43 6.32
C GLU A 25 3.36 7.79 6.97
N VAL A 26 3.60 8.81 6.14
CA VAL A 26 3.62 10.20 6.59
C VAL A 26 2.24 10.81 6.42
N VAL A 27 1.69 11.37 7.49
CA VAL A 27 0.38 12.04 7.48
C VAL A 27 0.51 13.39 8.19
N GLY A 28 0.53 14.46 7.43
CA GLY A 28 0.84 15.79 7.96
C GLY A 28 2.26 15.84 8.54
N ASN A 29 2.37 16.16 9.82
CA ASN A 29 3.66 16.24 10.53
C ASN A 29 4.02 14.95 11.27
N TYR A 30 3.28 13.87 11.06
CA TYR A 30 3.48 12.61 11.75
C TYR A 30 4.04 11.54 10.83
N LEU A 31 5.01 10.79 11.33
CA LEU A 31 5.46 9.52 10.74
C LEU A 31 4.83 8.38 11.56
N LEU A 32 4.02 7.59 10.90
CA LEU A 32 3.33 6.44 11.46
C LEU A 32 4.03 5.17 11.04
N ALA A 33 4.31 4.28 12.00
CA ALA A 33 4.83 2.94 11.77
C ALA A 33 3.82 1.89 12.24
N PHE A 34 3.47 0.94 11.38
CA PHE A 34 2.53 -0.13 11.68
C PHE A 34 3.25 -1.44 12.01
N THR A 35 2.92 -2.02 13.17
CA THR A 35 3.54 -3.22 13.73
C THR A 35 2.48 -4.30 14.01
N PRO A 36 2.08 -5.12 13.03
CA PRO A 36 0.94 -6.05 13.17
C PRO A 36 1.16 -7.17 14.19
N LYS A 37 2.40 -7.38 14.64
CA LYS A 37 2.73 -8.44 15.61
C LYS A 37 2.76 -7.94 17.06
N LEU A 38 2.79 -6.63 17.29
CA LEU A 38 2.77 -6.05 18.62
C LEU A 38 1.34 -5.82 19.11
N ASN A 39 1.17 -5.60 20.42
CA ASN A 39 -0.13 -5.29 21.03
C ASN A 39 -0.61 -3.90 20.59
N ASN A 40 0.27 -2.91 20.59
CA ASN A 40 0.01 -1.59 20.04
C ASN A 40 0.43 -1.59 18.57
N LEU A 41 -0.50 -1.28 17.69
CA LEU A 41 -0.35 -1.49 16.26
C LEU A 41 0.30 -0.31 15.54
N PHE A 42 0.10 0.91 16.04
CA PHE A 42 0.57 2.12 15.39
C PHE A 42 1.46 2.92 16.32
N HIS A 43 2.72 3.10 15.93
CA HIS A 43 3.70 3.93 16.62
C HIS A 43 3.85 5.23 15.87
N ILE A 44 3.72 6.35 16.58
CA ILE A 44 3.68 7.70 15.99
C ILE A 44 4.91 8.47 16.41
N TYR A 45 5.58 9.05 15.43
CA TYR A 45 6.77 9.87 15.56
C TYR A 45 6.54 11.24 14.91
N ASP A 46 7.34 12.22 15.28
CA ASP A 46 7.44 13.46 14.51
C ASP A 46 8.36 13.26 13.27
N ALA A 47 8.45 14.28 12.43
CA ALA A 47 9.27 14.26 11.21
C ALA A 47 10.78 14.07 11.48
N ASN A 48 11.24 14.27 12.71
CA ASN A 48 12.63 14.08 13.14
C ASN A 48 12.87 12.69 13.75
N GLY A 49 11.85 11.82 13.77
CA GLY A 49 11.93 10.50 14.34
C GLY A 49 11.81 10.46 15.86
N LYS A 50 11.38 11.56 16.50
CA LYS A 50 11.13 11.57 17.95
C LYS A 50 9.79 10.88 18.21
N TYR A 51 9.82 9.87 19.08
CA TYR A 51 8.62 9.16 19.52
C TYR A 51 7.61 10.11 20.21
N ILE A 52 6.36 9.97 19.83
CA ILE A 52 5.23 10.73 20.38
C ILE A 52 4.36 9.82 21.25
N THR A 53 3.79 8.78 20.65
CA THR A 53 2.88 7.84 21.32
C THR A 53 2.67 6.58 20.49
N GLU A 54 1.99 5.60 21.08
CA GLU A 54 1.46 4.44 20.37
C GLU A 54 -0.04 4.33 20.59
N ILE A 55 -0.77 3.88 19.57
CA ILE A 55 -2.22 3.76 19.55
C ILE A 55 -2.66 2.49 18.83
N GLY A 56 -3.94 2.12 18.98
CA GLY A 56 -4.54 0.98 18.30
C GLY A 56 -4.15 -0.34 18.93
N ILE A 57 -5.03 -0.86 19.77
CA ILE A 57 -4.81 -2.12 20.49
C ILE A 57 -5.34 -3.28 19.66
N LYS A 58 -4.61 -4.37 19.66
CA LYS A 58 -5.08 -5.64 19.09
C LYS A 58 -6.04 -6.30 20.07
N GLY A 59 -7.29 -6.47 19.63
CA GLY A 59 -8.34 -7.01 20.51
C GLY A 59 -9.71 -7.01 19.87
N ASN A 60 -10.75 -7.27 20.70
CA ASN A 60 -12.16 -7.34 20.30
C ASN A 60 -12.99 -6.20 20.90
N GLY A 61 -12.37 -5.21 21.51
CA GLY A 61 -13.06 -4.04 22.02
C GLY A 61 -13.60 -3.13 20.91
N PRO A 62 -14.46 -2.17 21.24
CA PRO A 62 -15.12 -1.32 20.24
C PRO A 62 -14.14 -0.44 19.43
N ASN A 63 -12.97 -0.13 19.99
CA ASN A 63 -11.93 0.64 19.32
C ASN A 63 -10.66 -0.18 19.05
N ASP A 64 -10.75 -1.49 19.18
CA ASP A 64 -9.65 -2.41 18.90
C ASP A 64 -9.67 -2.88 17.45
N PHE A 65 -8.60 -3.57 17.08
CA PHE A 65 -8.43 -4.17 15.76
C PHE A 65 -8.16 -5.66 15.89
N VAL A 66 -8.91 -6.47 15.16
CA VAL A 66 -8.74 -7.93 15.20
C VAL A 66 -7.62 -8.37 14.24
N ASN A 67 -7.74 -8.00 12.97
CA ASN A 67 -6.76 -8.27 11.93
C ASN A 67 -6.82 -7.15 10.91
N CYS A 68 -5.98 -6.16 11.07
CA CYS A 68 -6.05 -4.95 10.28
C CYS A 68 -4.79 -4.68 9.47
N LYS A 69 -4.94 -3.86 8.44
CA LYS A 69 -3.85 -3.28 7.66
C LYS A 69 -4.17 -1.85 7.26
N PRO A 70 -3.18 -0.95 7.23
CA PRO A 70 -3.34 0.36 6.62
C PRO A 70 -3.74 0.24 5.15
N THR A 71 -4.64 1.11 4.71
CA THR A 71 -5.05 1.15 3.29
C THR A 71 -4.12 1.98 2.43
N GLY A 72 -3.29 2.82 3.05
CA GLY A 72 -2.53 3.88 2.37
C GLY A 72 -3.41 5.05 1.92
N GLN A 73 -4.64 5.12 2.42
CA GLN A 73 -5.53 6.25 2.21
C GLN A 73 -5.53 7.10 3.47
N SER A 74 -4.98 8.29 3.37
CA SER A 74 -4.91 9.26 4.45
C SER A 74 -5.32 10.64 3.94
N CYS A 75 -5.71 11.51 4.83
CA CYS A 75 -5.99 12.90 4.47
C CYS A 75 -5.59 13.86 5.59
N VAL A 76 -5.21 15.07 5.17
CA VAL A 76 -5.01 16.20 6.04
C VAL A 76 -5.98 17.29 5.64
N ASN A 77 -6.93 17.61 6.51
CA ASN A 77 -7.94 18.64 6.27
C ASN A 77 -7.94 19.64 7.42
N LYS A 78 -7.62 20.90 7.14
CA LYS A 78 -7.53 21.97 8.14
C LYS A 78 -6.69 21.61 9.37
N GLY A 79 -5.58 20.89 9.14
CA GLY A 79 -4.68 20.42 10.19
C GLY A 79 -5.12 19.15 10.92
N VAL A 80 -6.27 18.58 10.60
CA VAL A 80 -6.71 17.28 11.13
C VAL A 80 -6.20 16.17 10.22
N CYS A 81 -5.41 15.28 10.80
CA CYS A 81 -4.80 14.14 10.12
C CYS A 81 -5.61 12.87 10.37
N ASN A 82 -6.01 12.20 9.31
CA ASN A 82 -6.78 10.96 9.39
C ASN A 82 -6.15 9.87 8.54
N ILE A 83 -6.28 8.61 8.97
CA ILE A 83 -5.90 7.43 8.21
C ILE A 83 -7.03 6.42 8.16
N TRP A 84 -7.12 5.68 7.05
CA TRP A 84 -8.05 4.58 6.90
C TRP A 84 -7.37 3.23 7.10
N ILE A 85 -8.01 2.41 7.90
CA ILE A 85 -7.55 1.06 8.24
C ILE A 85 -8.61 0.06 7.79
N ASN A 86 -8.20 -0.96 7.04
CA ASN A 86 -9.06 -2.09 6.71
C ASN A 86 -8.91 -3.14 7.82
N ASP A 87 -9.93 -3.29 8.64
CA ASP A 87 -10.01 -4.37 9.63
C ASP A 87 -10.75 -5.57 9.01
N VAL A 88 -9.94 -6.45 8.42
CA VAL A 88 -10.42 -7.56 7.58
C VAL A 88 -11.34 -8.51 8.34
N SER A 89 -11.04 -8.80 9.60
CA SER A 89 -11.83 -9.75 10.40
C SER A 89 -13.15 -9.18 10.87
N SER A 90 -13.24 -7.87 11.10
CA SER A 90 -14.50 -7.21 11.40
C SER A 90 -15.28 -6.79 10.16
N ALA A 91 -14.68 -6.93 8.97
CA ALA A 91 -15.21 -6.46 7.69
C ALA A 91 -15.62 -4.97 7.75
N GLU A 92 -14.70 -4.14 8.24
CA GLU A 92 -14.90 -2.69 8.38
C GLU A 92 -13.69 -1.91 7.87
N LEU A 93 -13.96 -0.79 7.21
CA LEU A 93 -13.03 0.33 7.13
C LEU A 93 -13.22 1.21 8.36
N LYS A 94 -12.14 1.47 9.08
CA LYS A 94 -12.12 2.31 10.28
C LYS A 94 -11.23 3.52 10.01
N ARG A 95 -11.76 4.73 10.25
CA ARG A 95 -10.96 5.95 10.17
C ARG A 95 -10.47 6.34 11.54
N ILE A 96 -9.16 6.54 11.67
CA ILE A 96 -8.52 7.02 12.89
C ILE A 96 -8.29 8.52 12.75
N ASP A 97 -8.78 9.31 13.71
CA ASP A 97 -8.36 10.69 13.93
C ASP A 97 -7.03 10.68 14.69
N LEU A 98 -5.93 10.97 13.98
CA LEU A 98 -4.60 10.95 14.58
C LEU A 98 -4.39 12.03 15.61
N ASN A 99 -4.85 13.25 15.35
CA ASN A 99 -4.67 14.38 16.27
C ASN A 99 -5.35 14.10 17.61
N GLU A 100 -6.62 13.67 17.55
CA GLU A 100 -7.39 13.36 18.75
C GLU A 100 -6.84 12.11 19.45
N SER A 101 -6.40 11.11 18.69
CA SER A 101 -5.77 9.90 19.25
C SER A 101 -4.48 10.23 20.00
N ILE A 102 -3.63 11.09 19.45
CA ILE A 102 -2.39 11.56 20.08
C ILE A 102 -2.72 12.34 21.36
N ARG A 103 -3.68 13.27 21.29
CA ARG A 103 -4.10 14.07 22.45
C ARG A 103 -4.64 13.22 23.58
N MET A 104 -5.39 12.17 23.24
CA MET A 104 -6.03 11.28 24.24
C MET A 104 -5.15 10.10 24.68
N GLY A 105 -4.01 9.86 24.01
CA GLY A 105 -3.15 8.70 24.27
C GLY A 105 -3.84 7.35 24.02
N ARG A 106 -4.83 7.32 23.13
CA ARG A 106 -5.57 6.11 22.73
C ARG A 106 -6.18 6.28 21.35
N CYS A 107 -6.47 5.17 20.67
CA CYS A 107 -7.08 5.21 19.35
C CYS A 107 -8.50 5.81 19.39
N ILE A 108 -8.73 6.82 18.56
CA ILE A 108 -10.04 7.42 18.35
C ILE A 108 -10.47 7.09 16.92
N ILE A 109 -11.48 6.24 16.81
CA ILE A 109 -12.11 5.88 15.54
C ILE A 109 -13.34 6.77 15.39
N ASP A 110 -13.27 7.72 14.48
CA ASP A 110 -14.33 8.71 14.26
C ASP A 110 -15.32 8.30 13.16
N LYS A 111 -14.95 7.32 12.32
CA LYS A 111 -15.81 6.80 11.26
C LYS A 111 -15.59 5.30 11.04
N ARG A 112 -16.70 4.60 10.72
CA ARG A 112 -16.71 3.18 10.34
C ARG A 112 -17.58 2.99 9.12
N LEU A 113 -17.12 2.12 8.23
CA LEU A 113 -17.86 1.75 7.03
C LEU A 113 -17.81 0.23 6.85
N PRO A 114 -18.95 -0.48 6.90
CA PRO A 114 -19.01 -1.91 6.62
C PRO A 114 -18.58 -2.20 5.18
N VAL A 115 -17.74 -3.23 5.00
CA VAL A 115 -17.20 -3.66 3.72
C VAL A 115 -17.51 -5.15 3.47
N ILE A 116 -17.28 -5.60 2.24
CA ILE A 116 -17.39 -7.02 1.90
C ILE A 116 -16.26 -7.78 2.61
N PRO A 117 -16.56 -8.88 3.30
CA PRO A 117 -15.55 -9.70 3.94
C PRO A 117 -14.48 -10.20 2.95
N MET A 118 -13.23 -10.35 3.44
CA MET A 118 -12.11 -10.92 2.71
C MET A 118 -11.71 -10.18 1.42
N SER A 119 -11.99 -8.88 1.32
CA SER A 119 -11.44 -8.06 0.24
C SER A 119 -9.91 -7.90 0.39
N ALA A 120 -9.21 -7.93 -0.75
CA ALA A 120 -7.75 -7.78 -0.76
C ALA A 120 -7.32 -6.34 -0.42
N ASN A 121 -7.96 -5.36 -1.04
CA ASN A 121 -7.81 -3.93 -0.75
C ASN A 121 -9.17 -3.28 -0.62
N SER A 122 -9.28 -2.25 0.23
CA SER A 122 -10.53 -1.53 0.44
C SER A 122 -10.23 -0.05 0.62
N PHE A 123 -11.00 0.80 -0.05
CA PHE A 123 -10.86 2.26 -0.01
C PHE A 123 -12.20 2.90 0.32
N TYR A 124 -12.16 3.91 1.16
CA TYR A 124 -13.30 4.77 1.42
C TYR A 124 -13.55 5.69 0.23
N MET A 125 -14.79 5.76 -0.23
CA MET A 125 -15.21 6.64 -1.31
C MET A 125 -16.09 7.80 -0.83
N ASN A 126 -17.02 7.49 0.06
CA ASN A 126 -17.90 8.43 0.75
C ASN A 126 -18.56 7.74 1.95
N ASP A 127 -19.44 8.43 2.66
CA ASP A 127 -20.04 7.97 3.92
C ASP A 127 -20.84 6.65 3.84
N SER A 128 -21.13 6.19 2.64
CA SER A 128 -21.90 4.97 2.42
C SER A 128 -21.28 3.99 1.44
N VAL A 129 -20.19 4.36 0.76
CA VAL A 129 -19.61 3.55 -0.33
C VAL A 129 -18.12 3.31 -0.11
N ALA A 130 -17.73 2.04 -0.21
CA ALA A 130 -16.34 1.60 -0.34
C ALA A 130 -16.08 1.05 -1.73
N MET A 131 -14.85 1.23 -2.22
CA MET A 131 -14.31 0.53 -3.37
C MET A 131 -13.41 -0.60 -2.88
N GLN A 132 -13.63 -1.80 -3.37
CA GLN A 132 -12.96 -2.99 -2.87
C GLN A 132 -12.43 -3.88 -3.98
N GLU A 133 -11.27 -4.43 -3.76
CA GLU A 133 -10.66 -5.43 -4.61
C GLU A 133 -11.08 -6.82 -4.14
N VAL A 134 -11.72 -7.56 -5.01
CA VAL A 134 -12.18 -8.92 -4.74
C VAL A 134 -11.48 -9.89 -5.67
N LEU A 135 -10.78 -10.85 -5.07
CA LEU A 135 -10.12 -11.94 -5.75
C LEU A 135 -10.89 -13.23 -5.44
N THR A 136 -11.38 -13.88 -6.48
CA THR A 136 -12.00 -15.20 -6.38
C THR A 136 -11.28 -16.17 -7.30
N GLU A 137 -11.56 -17.47 -7.21
CA GLU A 137 -10.92 -18.50 -8.04
C GLU A 137 -11.00 -18.24 -9.56
N ASN A 138 -11.98 -17.46 -10.00
CA ASN A 138 -12.24 -17.23 -11.41
C ASN A 138 -12.24 -15.75 -11.82
N ASN A 139 -12.13 -14.82 -10.87
CA ASN A 139 -12.26 -13.41 -11.16
C ASN A 139 -11.36 -12.55 -10.28
N TYR A 140 -10.74 -11.57 -10.90
CA TYR A 140 -10.16 -10.41 -10.25
C TYR A 140 -10.99 -9.19 -10.65
N LYS A 141 -11.60 -8.53 -9.69
CA LYS A 141 -12.51 -7.40 -9.96
C LYS A 141 -12.42 -6.32 -8.89
N TRP A 142 -12.72 -5.11 -9.31
CA TRP A 142 -13.08 -4.02 -8.42
C TRP A 142 -14.59 -3.99 -8.25
N VAL A 143 -15.04 -3.79 -7.02
CA VAL A 143 -16.46 -3.66 -6.70
C VAL A 143 -16.69 -2.40 -5.87
N SER A 144 -17.77 -1.68 -6.14
CA SER A 144 -18.28 -0.72 -5.16
C SER A 144 -19.29 -1.41 -4.26
N SER A 145 -19.25 -1.11 -2.98
CA SER A 145 -20.16 -1.70 -1.99
C SER A 145 -20.73 -0.65 -1.05
N SER A 146 -21.93 -0.91 -0.54
CA SER A 146 -22.57 -0.14 0.51
C SER A 146 -23.14 -1.07 1.55
N ASN A 147 -22.83 -0.82 2.82
CA ASN A 147 -23.22 -1.68 3.94
C ASN A 147 -22.89 -3.16 3.71
N GLY A 148 -21.69 -3.44 3.17
CA GLY A 148 -21.24 -4.79 2.86
C GLY A 148 -21.96 -5.47 1.69
N ARG A 149 -22.77 -4.75 0.90
CA ARG A 149 -23.46 -5.27 -0.29
C ARG A 149 -22.89 -4.67 -1.56
N ILE A 150 -22.68 -5.50 -2.57
CA ILE A 150 -22.18 -5.06 -3.88
C ILE A 150 -23.21 -4.18 -4.57
N LEU A 151 -22.77 -3.01 -5.03
CA LEU A 151 -23.54 -2.10 -5.87
C LEU A 151 -23.17 -2.27 -7.35
N THR A 152 -21.87 -2.28 -7.66
CA THR A 152 -21.35 -2.44 -9.01
C THR A 152 -20.14 -3.36 -9.00
N GLU A 153 -19.93 -4.04 -10.11
CA GLU A 153 -18.77 -4.89 -10.34
C GLU A 153 -18.08 -4.51 -11.64
N ASP A 154 -16.76 -4.41 -11.58
CA ASP A 154 -15.92 -4.13 -12.73
C ASP A 154 -14.80 -5.18 -12.85
N PRO A 155 -14.98 -6.21 -13.71
CA PRO A 155 -14.02 -7.30 -13.87
C PRO A 155 -12.70 -6.79 -14.42
N CYS A 156 -11.58 -7.12 -13.78
CA CYS A 156 -10.24 -6.80 -14.26
C CYS A 156 -9.67 -7.90 -15.14
N TYR A 157 -9.71 -9.15 -14.66
CA TYR A 157 -9.22 -10.32 -15.38
C TYR A 157 -10.19 -11.48 -15.23
N LYS A 158 -10.43 -12.21 -16.32
CA LYS A 158 -11.16 -13.48 -16.33
C LYS A 158 -10.18 -14.61 -16.59
N ILE A 159 -9.41 -14.98 -15.57
CA ILE A 159 -8.42 -16.03 -15.73
C ILE A 159 -8.68 -17.10 -14.68
N LYS A 160 -8.82 -18.36 -15.13
CA LYS A 160 -8.81 -19.51 -14.24
C LYS A 160 -7.38 -19.72 -13.73
N MET A 161 -7.17 -19.59 -12.45
CA MET A 161 -5.90 -19.87 -11.79
C MET A 161 -6.12 -20.78 -10.60
N SER A 162 -5.16 -21.66 -10.34
CA SER A 162 -5.15 -22.55 -9.18
C SER A 162 -5.06 -21.78 -7.86
N SER A 163 -4.45 -20.59 -7.87
CA SER A 163 -4.32 -19.71 -6.70
C SER A 163 -4.28 -18.24 -7.12
N PRO A 164 -5.43 -17.57 -7.31
CA PRO A 164 -5.48 -16.17 -7.75
C PRO A 164 -4.78 -15.21 -6.77
N TYR A 165 -4.88 -15.46 -5.47
CA TYR A 165 -4.16 -14.64 -4.46
C TYR A 165 -2.65 -14.68 -4.63
N SER A 166 -2.09 -15.84 -5.01
CA SER A 166 -0.65 -15.98 -5.20
C SER A 166 -0.15 -15.37 -6.50
N CYS A 167 -1.02 -15.12 -7.48
CA CYS A 167 -0.64 -14.57 -8.78
C CYS A 167 -0.97 -13.08 -8.91
N TYR A 168 -2.13 -12.67 -8.41
CA TYR A 168 -2.62 -11.28 -8.49
C TYR A 168 -2.40 -10.47 -7.24
N SER A 169 -1.63 -10.98 -6.27
CA SER A 169 -1.23 -10.19 -5.11
C SER A 169 -0.58 -8.88 -5.53
N ASN A 170 -1.02 -7.80 -4.93
CA ASN A 170 -0.58 -6.46 -5.29
C ASN A 170 -0.66 -5.51 -4.10
N ILE A 171 -0.03 -4.35 -4.26
CA ILE A 171 -0.24 -3.18 -3.42
C ILE A 171 -1.05 -2.18 -4.24
N SER A 172 -2.23 -1.82 -3.75
CA SER A 172 -3.06 -0.79 -4.37
C SER A 172 -3.10 0.47 -3.54
N ARG A 173 -3.18 1.60 -4.22
CA ARG A 173 -3.39 2.94 -3.64
C ARG A 173 -4.42 3.70 -4.45
N ILE A 174 -5.09 4.64 -3.82
CA ILE A 174 -6.10 5.48 -4.46
C ILE A 174 -5.64 6.93 -4.55
N ASP A 175 -5.90 7.55 -5.68
CA ASP A 175 -5.86 8.99 -5.89
C ASP A 175 -7.30 9.48 -6.08
N GLU A 176 -7.84 10.10 -5.04
CA GLU A 176 -9.23 10.57 -5.05
C GLU A 176 -9.42 11.76 -6.01
N CYS A 177 -8.39 12.59 -6.20
CA CYS A 177 -8.45 13.75 -7.07
C CYS A 177 -8.59 13.36 -8.55
N GLU A 178 -7.82 12.35 -8.97
CA GLU A 178 -7.84 11.85 -10.35
C GLU A 178 -8.82 10.68 -10.54
N ASN A 179 -9.50 10.24 -9.49
CA ASN A 179 -10.37 9.07 -9.47
C ASN A 179 -9.65 7.79 -9.94
N LEU A 180 -8.40 7.65 -9.53
CA LEU A 180 -7.48 6.64 -10.01
C LEU A 180 -7.12 5.66 -8.90
N ILE A 181 -7.21 4.37 -9.19
CA ILE A 181 -6.60 3.31 -8.40
C ILE A 181 -5.38 2.82 -9.15
N VAL A 182 -4.25 2.75 -8.44
CA VAL A 182 -2.99 2.23 -8.97
C VAL A 182 -2.63 0.97 -8.21
N SER A 183 -2.30 -0.09 -8.93
CA SER A 183 -1.97 -1.40 -8.36
C SER A 183 -0.61 -1.86 -8.87
N ALA A 184 0.38 -1.94 -8.00
CA ALA A 184 1.69 -2.51 -8.29
C ALA A 184 1.67 -4.02 -7.98
N MET A 185 1.90 -4.84 -8.99
CA MET A 185 1.76 -6.28 -8.87
C MET A 185 3.01 -6.90 -8.23
N HIS A 186 2.82 -7.78 -7.23
CA HIS A 186 3.96 -8.44 -6.58
C HIS A 186 4.70 -9.39 -7.52
N TYR A 187 3.97 -10.19 -8.30
CA TYR A 187 4.51 -11.31 -9.05
C TYR A 187 4.42 -11.14 -10.57
N ILE A 188 3.97 -9.99 -11.02
CA ILE A 188 3.91 -9.59 -12.42
C ILE A 188 4.65 -8.27 -12.58
N ASN A 189 5.54 -8.14 -13.56
CA ASN A 189 6.23 -6.88 -13.85
C ASN A 189 5.26 -5.86 -14.47
N GLN A 190 4.32 -5.37 -13.66
CA GLN A 190 3.26 -4.52 -14.15
C GLN A 190 2.70 -3.64 -13.05
N ILE A 191 2.40 -2.39 -13.41
CA ILE A 191 1.59 -1.47 -12.63
C ILE A 191 0.31 -1.23 -13.41
N ASN A 192 -0.84 -1.42 -12.75
CA ASN A 192 -2.17 -1.24 -13.33
C ASN A 192 -2.77 0.08 -12.88
N PHE A 193 -3.43 0.75 -13.78
CA PHE A 193 -4.13 2.00 -13.60
C PHE A 193 -5.61 1.79 -13.91
N TYR A 194 -6.46 2.12 -12.98
CA TYR A 194 -7.91 1.99 -13.11
C TYR A 194 -8.62 3.27 -12.69
N ASN A 195 -9.21 3.97 -13.65
CA ASN A 195 -10.09 5.10 -13.34
C ASN A 195 -11.48 4.56 -13.01
N TYR A 196 -11.84 4.61 -11.74
CA TYR A 196 -13.07 3.99 -11.23
C TYR A 196 -14.36 4.77 -11.58
N LYS A 197 -14.26 6.00 -12.10
CA LYS A 197 -15.42 6.74 -12.63
C LYS A 197 -15.72 6.43 -14.08
N THR A 198 -14.67 6.32 -14.89
CA THR A 198 -14.82 6.12 -16.34
C THR A 198 -14.70 4.66 -16.77
N GLY A 199 -14.18 3.78 -15.89
CA GLY A 199 -13.85 2.40 -16.21
C GLY A 199 -12.59 2.24 -17.06
N LYS A 200 -11.90 3.34 -17.42
CA LYS A 200 -10.68 3.30 -18.24
C LYS A 200 -9.55 2.60 -17.51
N ARG A 201 -8.85 1.72 -18.23
CA ARG A 201 -7.71 0.96 -17.72
C ARG A 201 -6.54 1.02 -18.68
N PHE A 202 -5.35 1.02 -18.11
CA PHE A 202 -4.11 0.79 -18.82
C PHE A 202 -3.06 0.24 -17.86
N SER A 203 -1.92 -0.18 -18.39
CA SER A 203 -0.82 -0.74 -17.58
C SER A 203 0.50 -0.20 -18.07
N ALA A 204 1.46 -0.10 -17.15
CA ALA A 204 2.85 0.21 -17.42
C ALA A 204 3.75 -0.92 -16.92
N CYS A 205 4.88 -1.14 -17.58
CA CYS A 205 5.94 -2.02 -17.12
C CYS A 205 7.31 -1.43 -17.47
N VAL A 206 8.33 -1.80 -16.69
CA VAL A 206 9.71 -1.46 -16.98
C VAL A 206 10.38 -2.71 -17.56
N GLY A 207 10.93 -2.57 -18.78
CA GLY A 207 11.44 -3.72 -19.54
C GLY A 207 10.35 -4.56 -20.18
N SER A 208 10.49 -5.88 -20.17
CA SER A 208 9.54 -6.80 -20.78
C SER A 208 8.61 -7.43 -19.73
N ILE A 209 7.37 -7.68 -20.11
CA ILE A 209 6.46 -8.53 -19.32
C ILE A 209 6.94 -9.97 -19.48
N THR A 210 7.52 -10.54 -18.42
CA THR A 210 8.11 -11.88 -18.45
C THR A 210 7.19 -12.98 -17.94
N ALA A 211 6.14 -12.64 -17.20
CA ALA A 211 5.27 -13.61 -16.58
C ALA A 211 4.12 -14.02 -17.52
N SER A 212 4.16 -15.25 -18.02
CA SER A 212 2.95 -15.91 -18.52
C SER A 212 2.22 -16.58 -17.38
N GLN A 213 0.90 -16.81 -17.51
CA GLN A 213 0.11 -17.54 -16.54
C GLN A 213 0.71 -18.90 -16.17
N ASN A 214 1.26 -19.62 -17.15
CA ASN A 214 1.91 -20.91 -16.93
C ASN A 214 3.17 -20.84 -16.06
N ILE A 215 3.89 -19.72 -16.10
CA ILE A 215 5.06 -19.49 -15.23
C ILE A 215 4.59 -19.19 -13.81
N LEU A 216 3.59 -18.32 -13.64
CA LEU A 216 3.04 -17.96 -12.34
C LEU A 216 2.43 -19.18 -11.60
N ASP A 217 1.80 -20.11 -12.32
CA ASP A 217 1.24 -21.31 -11.75
C ASP A 217 2.30 -22.36 -11.33
N LYS A 218 3.49 -22.31 -11.95
CA LYS A 218 4.59 -23.26 -11.67
C LYS A 218 5.56 -22.76 -10.60
N GLU A 219 5.69 -21.45 -10.44
CA GLU A 219 6.57 -20.87 -9.43
C GLU A 219 5.91 -20.94 -8.05
N THR A 220 6.55 -21.63 -7.12
CA THR A 220 6.08 -21.78 -5.75
C THR A 220 7.19 -21.48 -4.74
N GLY A 221 6.80 -20.94 -3.58
CA GLY A 221 7.71 -20.74 -2.47
C GLY A 221 8.85 -19.75 -2.79
N LEU A 222 10.08 -20.13 -2.45
CA LEU A 222 11.26 -19.25 -2.53
C LEU A 222 11.74 -18.95 -3.95
N SER A 223 11.31 -19.73 -4.95
CA SER A 223 11.66 -19.50 -6.36
C SER A 223 10.77 -18.47 -7.05
N LYS A 224 9.74 -17.98 -6.37
CA LYS A 224 8.80 -17.02 -6.93
C LYS A 224 9.45 -15.67 -7.15
N TRP A 225 9.30 -15.12 -8.35
CA TRP A 225 9.85 -13.81 -8.68
C TRP A 225 9.00 -12.68 -8.11
N VAL A 226 9.64 -11.70 -7.46
CA VAL A 226 8.99 -10.54 -6.85
C VAL A 226 9.41 -9.28 -7.61
N TYR A 227 8.43 -8.52 -8.07
CA TYR A 227 8.67 -7.27 -8.81
C TYR A 227 8.47 -6.04 -7.94
N TYR A 228 7.29 -5.86 -7.35
CA TYR A 228 6.99 -4.67 -6.55
C TYR A 228 6.72 -5.03 -5.08
N ALA A 229 7.31 -4.28 -4.17
CA ALA A 229 7.18 -4.49 -2.72
C ALA A 229 6.33 -3.44 -2.03
N ASP A 230 6.32 -2.21 -2.55
CA ASP A 230 5.51 -1.13 -2.00
C ASP A 230 5.13 -0.10 -3.08
N LEU A 231 4.12 0.69 -2.79
CA LEU A 231 3.55 1.69 -3.70
C LEU A 231 3.05 2.88 -2.91
N GLN A 232 3.38 4.07 -3.37
CA GLN A 232 2.76 5.30 -2.90
C GLN A 232 2.31 6.17 -4.08
N VAL A 233 1.13 6.76 -3.94
CA VAL A 233 0.55 7.69 -4.91
C VAL A 233 0.46 9.06 -4.25
N THR A 234 1.02 10.06 -4.92
CA THR A 234 0.96 11.46 -4.50
C THR A 234 0.12 12.26 -5.50
N ASP A 235 -0.05 13.54 -5.28
CA ASP A 235 -0.73 14.45 -6.22
C ASP A 235 -0.05 14.50 -7.60
N LYS A 236 1.28 14.33 -7.65
CA LYS A 236 2.07 14.47 -8.89
C LYS A 236 2.52 13.15 -9.48
N ASN A 237 3.03 12.25 -8.64
CA ASN A 237 3.75 11.07 -9.08
C ASN A 237 3.27 9.81 -8.35
N ILE A 238 3.65 8.69 -8.94
CA ILE A 238 3.51 7.36 -8.40
C ILE A 238 4.90 6.81 -8.12
N TYR A 239 5.13 6.37 -6.90
CA TYR A 239 6.40 5.82 -6.43
C TYR A 239 6.20 4.33 -6.18
N ALA A 240 6.91 3.48 -6.93
CA ALA A 240 6.78 2.03 -6.85
C ALA A 240 8.13 1.40 -6.51
N LEU A 241 8.21 0.74 -5.36
CA LEU A 241 9.44 0.07 -4.91
C LEU A 241 9.63 -1.24 -5.67
N TYR A 242 10.67 -1.29 -6.48
CA TYR A 242 10.94 -2.35 -7.45
C TYR A 242 12.10 -3.24 -7.00
N LEU A 243 11.84 -4.53 -6.83
CA LEU A 243 12.81 -5.52 -6.39
C LEU A 243 13.44 -6.28 -7.54
N ASN A 244 12.63 -6.78 -8.47
CA ASN A 244 13.04 -7.56 -9.65
C ASN A 244 14.02 -8.71 -9.32
N GLN A 245 13.63 -9.56 -8.40
CA GLN A 245 14.43 -10.68 -7.92
C GLN A 245 13.55 -11.82 -7.43
N ASP A 246 14.10 -13.03 -7.31
CA ASP A 246 13.37 -14.12 -6.69
C ASP A 246 13.22 -13.88 -5.16
N TYR A 247 12.25 -14.57 -4.56
CA TYR A 247 11.92 -14.38 -3.15
C TYR A 247 13.09 -14.70 -2.20
N LYS A 248 13.93 -15.67 -2.57
CA LYS A 248 15.12 -16.05 -1.80
C LYS A 248 16.16 -14.92 -1.81
N ASP A 249 16.48 -14.40 -3.00
CA ASP A 249 17.41 -13.28 -3.15
C ASP A 249 16.89 -12.03 -2.43
N ALA A 250 15.58 -11.77 -2.49
CA ALA A 250 14.94 -10.69 -1.75
C ALA A 250 15.08 -10.87 -0.23
N TYR A 251 14.86 -12.08 0.27
CA TYR A 251 15.03 -12.41 1.69
C TYR A 251 16.48 -12.28 2.15
N GLU A 252 17.44 -12.70 1.32
CA GLU A 252 18.88 -12.61 1.58
C GLU A 252 19.46 -11.22 1.25
N LYS A 253 18.64 -10.26 0.80
CA LYS A 253 19.03 -8.87 0.44
C LYS A 253 20.17 -8.81 -0.57
N LYS A 254 20.20 -9.73 -1.53
CA LYS A 254 21.34 -9.89 -2.46
C LYS A 254 21.44 -8.79 -3.51
N LYS A 255 20.31 -8.25 -3.94
CA LYS A 255 20.29 -7.23 -4.99
C LYS A 255 19.77 -5.92 -4.43
N LYS A 256 20.31 -4.82 -4.93
CA LYS A 256 19.79 -3.49 -4.63
C LYS A 256 18.34 -3.35 -5.13
N VAL A 257 17.55 -2.58 -4.42
CA VAL A 257 16.20 -2.21 -4.82
C VAL A 257 16.20 -0.84 -5.49
N GLU A 258 15.22 -0.63 -6.34
CA GLU A 258 15.03 0.64 -7.05
C GLU A 258 13.65 1.21 -6.70
N LEU A 259 13.52 2.52 -6.80
CA LEU A 259 12.24 3.20 -6.74
C LEU A 259 11.95 3.79 -8.12
N HIS A 260 10.93 3.27 -8.75
CA HIS A 260 10.45 3.77 -10.03
C HIS A 260 9.46 4.91 -9.80
N VAL A 261 9.70 6.06 -10.42
CA VAL A 261 8.83 7.22 -10.34
C VAL A 261 8.07 7.36 -11.65
N PHE A 262 6.77 7.15 -11.59
CA PHE A 262 5.88 7.25 -12.75
C PHE A 262 5.00 8.49 -12.68
N GLY A 263 4.65 9.01 -13.85
CA GLY A 263 3.52 9.91 -14.03
C GLY A 263 2.17 9.19 -13.89
N LYS A 264 1.11 9.95 -13.78
CA LYS A 264 -0.28 9.42 -13.72
C LYS A 264 -0.72 8.78 -15.04
N ASP A 265 -0.01 9.04 -16.12
CA ASP A 265 -0.19 8.45 -17.45
C ASP A 265 0.59 7.13 -17.64
N GLY A 266 1.33 6.69 -16.61
CA GLY A 266 2.17 5.50 -16.65
C GLY A 266 3.56 5.70 -17.27
N THR A 267 3.95 6.93 -17.61
CA THR A 267 5.29 7.24 -18.11
C THR A 267 6.31 7.15 -16.97
N LEU A 268 7.39 6.41 -17.17
CA LEU A 268 8.50 6.36 -16.22
C LEU A 268 9.34 7.63 -16.34
N HIS A 269 9.38 8.42 -15.26
CA HIS A 269 10.08 9.70 -15.21
C HIS A 269 11.51 9.58 -14.67
N GLU A 270 11.71 8.75 -13.65
CA GLU A 270 12.98 8.63 -12.95
C GLU A 270 13.12 7.26 -12.28
N ILE A 271 14.36 6.81 -12.11
CA ILE A 271 14.73 5.64 -11.30
C ILE A 271 15.66 6.11 -10.19
N LEU A 272 15.30 5.80 -8.94
CA LEU A 272 16.10 6.09 -7.75
C LEU A 272 16.65 4.78 -7.18
N SER A 273 17.96 4.70 -6.97
CA SER A 273 18.61 3.61 -6.26
C SER A 273 18.96 4.03 -4.85
N PHE A 274 19.11 3.07 -3.96
CA PHE A 274 19.44 3.32 -2.55
C PHE A 274 20.78 2.69 -2.19
N ASP A 275 21.46 3.30 -1.22
CA ASP A 275 22.67 2.74 -0.58
C ASP A 275 22.31 1.58 0.38
N GLN A 276 21.06 1.50 0.83
CA GLN A 276 20.53 0.48 1.74
C GLN A 276 19.42 -0.35 1.08
N TYR A 277 19.19 -1.54 1.62
CA TYR A 277 18.06 -2.38 1.20
C TYR A 277 16.78 -1.93 1.93
N ILE A 278 15.80 -1.43 1.19
CA ILE A 278 14.52 -0.98 1.74
C ILE A 278 13.38 -1.87 1.24
N ILE A 279 12.33 -2.00 2.04
CA ILE A 279 11.17 -2.87 1.79
C ILE A 279 9.85 -2.12 1.83
N GLY A 280 9.86 -0.87 2.26
CA GLY A 280 8.70 0.00 2.31
C GLY A 280 9.12 1.46 2.17
N ILE A 281 8.20 2.28 1.72
CA ILE A 281 8.43 3.71 1.46
C ILE A 281 7.29 4.58 1.98
N SER A 282 7.62 5.81 2.31
CA SER A 282 6.64 6.89 2.43
C SER A 282 7.24 8.21 1.97
N VAL A 283 6.48 8.97 1.18
CA VAL A 283 6.94 10.23 0.58
C VAL A 283 6.23 11.40 1.24
N ASP A 284 7.00 12.29 1.83
CA ASP A 284 6.54 13.58 2.31
C ASP A 284 6.78 14.64 1.23
N MET A 285 5.74 14.93 0.46
CA MET A 285 5.82 15.91 -0.61
C MET A 285 5.99 17.34 -0.10
N SER A 286 5.53 17.63 1.12
CA SER A 286 5.58 18.98 1.70
C SER A 286 7.00 19.37 2.09
N HIS A 287 7.81 18.43 2.50
CA HIS A 287 9.21 18.64 2.90
C HIS A 287 10.23 18.06 1.91
N GLY A 288 9.78 17.35 0.85
CA GLY A 288 10.65 16.72 -0.12
C GLY A 288 11.48 15.57 0.47
N ILE A 289 10.92 14.84 1.42
CA ILE A 289 11.59 13.74 2.14
C ILE A 289 11.00 12.40 1.71
N LEU A 290 11.88 11.45 1.43
CA LEU A 290 11.54 10.03 1.26
C LEU A 290 11.97 9.26 2.51
N TYR A 291 11.02 8.63 3.18
CA TYR A 291 11.27 7.70 4.27
C TYR A 291 11.32 6.29 3.71
N GLY A 292 12.33 5.53 4.11
CA GLY A 292 12.52 4.13 3.75
C GLY A 292 12.42 3.23 4.99
N LEU A 293 11.73 2.11 4.87
CA LEU A 293 11.74 1.05 5.86
C LEU A 293 12.77 0.01 5.45
N SER A 294 13.80 -0.21 6.27
CA SER A 294 14.79 -1.27 6.10
C SER A 294 14.65 -2.33 7.18
N TYR A 295 15.10 -3.54 6.89
CA TYR A 295 15.41 -4.56 7.88
C TYR A 295 16.93 -4.68 7.98
N ASP A 296 17.45 -4.56 9.17
CA ASP A 296 18.81 -4.93 9.50
C ASP A 296 18.91 -6.40 9.92
#